data_da0326bcc4b40cf117704871df621269
#
_entry.id   da0326bcc4b40cf117704871df621269
#
_cell.length_a   1.000
_cell.length_b   1.000
_cell.length_c   1.000
_cell.angle_alpha   90.00
_cell.angle_beta   90.00
_cell.angle_gamma   90.00
#
_symmetry.space_group_name_H-M   'P 1'
#
loop_
_entity.id
_entity.type
_entity.pdbx_description
1 polymer ?
#
loop_
_entity_poly.entity_id
_entity_poly.type
_entity_poly.pdbx_seq_one_letter_code
_entity_poly.pdbx_strand_id
1 'polypeptide(L)'
;NGHKCGYRRQWKQEMVDAAVEEVIRKLVTNPKFEQAIRQKIGSRIDTEELETELEQLRKKLHQLNGAKAKLGQQMDSLDVTDKHYDRKYQDMEERLYKLYDDIDSVEEEIEEVGTRIYNVRQQKISSDNIYQFLLYFDKLYDKFTDAEKKAFLNSFIERVDIYEQEQTDGRFLKHIKFRFPVYFNG
;
A
#
# COMPACT_ATOMS: atom_id res chain seq x y z
N ASN A 1 5.75 16.66 32.16
CA ASN A 1 4.60 17.54 32.46
C ASN A 1 3.44 17.11 31.60
N GLY A 2 2.64 16.12 32.10
CA GLY A 2 1.43 15.69 31.44
C GLY A 2 0.35 16.73 31.64
N HIS A 3 -0.13 17.35 30.56
CA HIS A 3 -1.35 18.14 30.60
C HIS A 3 -2.50 17.23 31.01
N LYS A 4 -3.09 17.50 32.19
CA LYS A 4 -4.31 16.80 32.62
C LYS A 4 -5.42 17.16 31.63
N CYS A 5 -5.94 16.16 30.90
CA CYS A 5 -7.10 16.34 30.06
C CYS A 5 -8.27 16.78 30.94
N GLY A 6 -8.89 17.93 30.62
CA GLY A 6 -10.06 18.47 31.33
C GLY A 6 -11.35 17.71 31.06
N TYR A 7 -11.33 16.73 30.20
CA TYR A 7 -12.49 15.92 29.84
C TYR A 7 -12.85 14.96 30.98
N ARG A 8 -14.01 15.11 31.56
CA ARG A 8 -14.48 14.33 32.73
C ARG A 8 -15.60 13.36 32.41
N ARG A 9 -16.11 13.35 31.20
CA ARG A 9 -17.24 12.51 30.81
C ARG A 9 -16.77 11.12 30.38
N GLN A 10 -17.40 10.10 30.95
CA GLN A 10 -17.18 8.71 30.53
C GLN A 10 -18.36 8.27 29.65
N TRP A 11 -18.04 7.79 28.48
CA TRP A 11 -19.01 7.19 27.57
C TRP A 11 -18.93 5.67 27.70
N LYS A 12 -20.09 5.02 27.79
CA LYS A 12 -20.13 3.55 27.73
C LYS A 12 -19.77 3.12 26.30
N GLN A 13 -18.96 2.09 26.17
CA GLN A 13 -18.53 1.56 24.86
C GLN A 13 -19.74 1.26 23.97
N GLU A 14 -20.77 0.60 24.52
CA GLU A 14 -22.00 0.23 23.82
C GLU A 14 -22.70 1.44 23.18
N MET A 15 -22.67 2.60 23.85
CA MET A 15 -23.27 3.83 23.30
C MET A 15 -22.48 4.38 22.12
N VAL A 16 -21.15 4.28 22.20
CA VAL A 16 -20.27 4.73 21.12
C VAL A 16 -20.41 3.80 19.92
N ASP A 17 -20.39 2.50 20.16
CA ASP A 17 -20.52 1.47 19.12
C ASP A 17 -21.89 1.61 18.40
N ALA A 18 -22.99 1.79 19.14
CA ALA A 18 -24.32 1.98 18.56
C ALA A 18 -24.42 3.27 17.74
N ALA A 19 -23.80 4.37 18.20
CA ALA A 19 -23.81 5.62 17.46
C ALA A 19 -22.94 5.55 16.19
N VAL A 20 -21.83 4.85 16.24
CA VAL A 20 -20.98 4.60 15.06
C VAL A 20 -21.73 3.72 14.05
N GLU A 21 -22.39 2.66 14.51
CA GLU A 21 -23.23 1.80 13.67
C GLU A 21 -24.33 2.60 12.97
N GLU A 22 -25.05 3.47 13.69
CA GLU A 22 -26.10 4.30 13.11
C GLU A 22 -25.56 5.22 12.00
N VAL A 23 -24.40 5.83 12.22
CA VAL A 23 -23.76 6.68 11.19
C VAL A 23 -23.39 5.85 9.97
N ILE A 24 -22.85 4.65 10.15
CA ILE A 24 -22.49 3.77 9.03
C ILE A 24 -23.74 3.32 8.27
N ARG A 25 -24.81 2.93 8.96
CA ARG A 25 -26.09 2.57 8.33
C ARG A 25 -26.64 3.72 7.47
N LYS A 26 -26.62 4.94 7.98
CA LYS A 26 -27.01 6.13 7.22
C LYS A 26 -26.10 6.39 6.02
N LEU A 27 -24.80 6.11 6.17
CA LEU A 27 -23.84 6.27 5.11
C LEU A 27 -24.07 5.27 3.98
N VAL A 28 -24.18 3.97 4.30
CA VAL A 28 -24.35 2.91 3.30
C VAL A 28 -25.72 2.92 2.60
N THR A 29 -26.74 3.48 3.24
CA THR A 29 -28.07 3.67 2.64
C THR A 29 -28.17 4.92 1.77
N ASN A 30 -27.13 5.75 1.72
CA ASN A 30 -27.09 6.92 0.85
C ASN A 30 -26.78 6.50 -0.60
N PRO A 31 -27.67 6.77 -1.58
CA PRO A 31 -27.45 6.34 -2.97
C PRO A 31 -26.19 6.91 -3.62
N LYS A 32 -25.79 8.12 -3.25
CA LYS A 32 -24.55 8.74 -3.76
C LYS A 32 -23.31 8.00 -3.24
N PHE A 33 -23.34 7.57 -1.98
CA PHE A 33 -22.27 6.79 -1.38
C PHE A 33 -22.18 5.40 -2.02
N GLU A 34 -23.30 4.73 -2.19
CA GLU A 34 -23.37 3.43 -2.87
C GLU A 34 -22.79 3.52 -4.30
N GLN A 35 -23.18 4.53 -5.06
CA GLN A 35 -22.65 4.75 -6.41
C GLN A 35 -21.15 5.00 -6.40
N ALA A 36 -20.65 5.83 -5.49
CA ALA A 36 -19.22 6.11 -5.34
C ALA A 36 -18.42 4.85 -5.01
N ILE A 37 -18.93 4.00 -4.09
CA ILE A 37 -18.30 2.71 -3.76
C ILE A 37 -18.28 1.78 -4.97
N ARG A 38 -19.39 1.61 -5.67
CA ARG A 38 -19.47 0.74 -6.86
C ARG A 38 -18.48 1.16 -7.95
N GLN A 39 -18.23 2.47 -8.12
CA GLN A 39 -17.23 2.98 -9.04
C GLN A 39 -15.78 2.69 -8.59
N LYS A 40 -15.55 2.57 -7.28
CA LYS A 40 -14.22 2.27 -6.73
C LYS A 40 -13.89 0.78 -6.76
N ILE A 41 -14.89 -0.09 -6.63
CA ILE A 41 -14.71 -1.55 -6.72
C ILE A 41 -14.27 -1.89 -8.14
N GLY A 42 -13.15 -2.62 -8.26
CA GLY A 42 -12.60 -3.01 -9.55
C GLY A 42 -11.99 -1.86 -10.37
N SER A 43 -11.91 -0.62 -9.83
CA SER A 43 -11.19 0.44 -10.52
C SER A 43 -9.72 0.02 -10.71
N ARG A 44 -9.17 0.31 -11.89
CA ARG A 44 -7.75 0.01 -12.15
C ARG A 44 -6.87 0.76 -11.17
N ILE A 45 -5.91 0.04 -10.60
CA ILE A 45 -4.82 0.68 -9.87
C ILE A 45 -3.87 1.24 -10.91
N ASP A 46 -3.45 2.47 -10.70
CA ASP A 46 -2.40 3.06 -11.51
C ASP A 46 -1.05 2.55 -11.01
N THR A 47 -0.58 1.46 -11.61
CA THR A 47 0.77 0.91 -11.44
C THR A 47 1.62 1.13 -12.69
N GLU A 48 1.12 1.87 -13.66
CA GLU A 48 1.72 2.01 -14.99
C GLU A 48 3.14 2.60 -14.91
N GLU A 49 3.34 3.60 -14.06
CA GLU A 49 4.66 4.19 -13.83
C GLU A 49 5.64 3.18 -13.22
N LEU A 50 5.22 2.43 -12.21
CA LEU A 50 6.05 1.40 -11.56
C LEU A 50 6.35 0.23 -12.50
N GLU A 51 5.38 -0.17 -13.31
CA GLU A 51 5.55 -1.23 -14.30
C GLU A 51 6.52 -0.79 -15.43
N THR A 52 6.45 0.48 -15.82
CA THR A 52 7.39 1.09 -16.78
C THR A 52 8.81 1.15 -16.20
N GLU A 53 8.95 1.56 -14.95
CA GLU A 53 10.22 1.57 -14.22
C GLU A 53 10.83 0.16 -14.15
N LEU A 54 10.01 -0.84 -13.78
CA LEU A 54 10.43 -2.23 -13.71
C LEU A 54 10.92 -2.77 -15.08
N GLU A 55 10.23 -2.41 -16.17
CA GLU A 55 10.64 -2.80 -17.52
C GLU A 55 11.96 -2.16 -17.93
N GLN A 56 12.18 -0.89 -17.58
CA GLN A 56 13.45 -0.21 -17.84
C GLN A 56 14.61 -0.84 -17.07
N LEU A 57 14.40 -1.17 -15.80
CA LEU A 57 15.41 -1.86 -14.98
C LEU A 57 15.75 -3.24 -15.55
N ARG A 58 14.75 -4.01 -15.98
CA ARG A 58 14.96 -5.31 -16.62
C ARG A 58 15.77 -5.20 -17.93
N LYS A 59 15.50 -4.17 -18.74
CA LYS A 59 16.29 -3.88 -19.94
C LYS A 59 17.73 -3.54 -19.60
N LYS A 60 17.97 -2.72 -18.55
CA LYS A 60 19.29 -2.38 -18.04
C LYS A 60 20.04 -3.62 -17.57
N LEU A 61 19.38 -4.49 -16.78
CA LEU A 61 19.96 -5.76 -16.32
C LEU A 61 20.36 -6.66 -17.49
N HIS A 62 19.51 -6.76 -18.51
CA HIS A 62 19.80 -7.53 -19.70
C HIS A 62 21.05 -7.00 -20.45
N GLN A 63 21.18 -5.67 -20.57
CA GLN A 63 22.35 -5.03 -21.19
C GLN A 63 23.64 -5.28 -20.40
N LEU A 64 23.59 -5.17 -19.07
CA LEU A 64 24.72 -5.44 -18.19
C LEU A 64 25.15 -6.91 -18.27
N ASN A 65 24.23 -7.85 -18.26
CA ASN A 65 24.53 -9.27 -18.43
C ASN A 65 25.11 -9.56 -19.81
N GLY A 66 24.64 -8.89 -20.86
CA GLY A 66 25.24 -8.98 -22.20
C GLY A 66 26.65 -8.43 -22.24
N ALA A 67 26.94 -7.30 -21.58
CA ALA A 67 28.26 -6.73 -21.45
C ALA A 67 29.23 -7.65 -20.69
N LYS A 68 28.74 -8.24 -19.57
CA LYS A 68 29.47 -9.22 -18.75
C LYS A 68 29.88 -10.45 -19.59
N ALA A 69 28.92 -11.02 -20.33
CA ALA A 69 29.16 -12.18 -21.17
C ALA A 69 30.22 -11.87 -22.28
N LYS A 70 30.11 -10.69 -22.93
CA LYS A 70 31.06 -10.24 -23.94
C LYS A 70 32.44 -10.03 -23.35
N LEU A 71 32.54 -9.43 -22.17
CA LEU A 71 33.82 -9.22 -21.50
C LEU A 71 34.47 -10.56 -21.12
N GLY A 72 33.69 -11.52 -20.60
CA GLY A 72 34.15 -12.88 -20.33
C GLY A 72 34.75 -13.55 -21.58
N GLN A 73 34.04 -13.51 -22.72
CA GLN A 73 34.55 -14.04 -23.99
C GLN A 73 35.82 -13.35 -24.43
N GLN A 74 35.98 -12.05 -24.22
CA GLN A 74 37.19 -11.32 -24.52
C GLN A 74 38.36 -11.76 -23.62
N MET A 75 38.12 -12.00 -22.34
CA MET A 75 39.09 -12.52 -21.38
C MET A 75 39.57 -13.93 -21.79
N ASP A 76 38.62 -14.79 -22.15
CA ASP A 76 38.91 -16.16 -22.58
C ASP A 76 39.75 -16.21 -23.89
N SER A 77 39.62 -15.17 -24.73
CA SER A 77 40.31 -15.07 -26.01
C SER A 77 41.69 -14.36 -25.94
N LEU A 78 42.14 -13.96 -24.76
CA LEU A 78 43.41 -13.30 -24.58
C LEU A 78 44.58 -14.27 -24.89
N ASP A 79 45.52 -13.79 -25.67
CA ASP A 79 46.75 -14.53 -25.97
C ASP A 79 47.71 -14.48 -24.77
N VAL A 80 47.88 -15.61 -24.10
CA VAL A 80 48.77 -15.75 -22.93
C VAL A 80 50.27 -15.48 -23.26
N THR A 81 50.63 -15.47 -24.54
CA THR A 81 52.00 -15.15 -24.98
C THR A 81 52.22 -13.66 -25.23
N ASP A 82 51.15 -12.86 -25.17
CA ASP A 82 51.27 -11.39 -25.32
C ASP A 82 52.03 -10.80 -24.12
N LYS A 83 53.05 -10.01 -24.39
CA LYS A 83 53.90 -9.34 -23.38
C LYS A 83 53.10 -8.43 -22.43
N HIS A 84 51.86 -8.08 -22.77
CA HIS A 84 50.97 -7.26 -21.98
C HIS A 84 49.76 -8.04 -21.43
N TYR A 85 49.81 -9.37 -21.47
CA TYR A 85 48.71 -10.24 -21.04
C TYR A 85 48.21 -9.90 -19.64
N ASP A 86 49.10 -9.91 -18.65
CA ASP A 86 48.74 -9.68 -17.24
C ASP A 86 48.03 -8.33 -17.05
N ARG A 87 48.54 -7.28 -17.70
CA ARG A 87 47.92 -5.96 -17.59
C ARG A 87 46.54 -5.91 -18.25
N LYS A 88 46.40 -6.50 -19.44
CA LYS A 88 45.13 -6.58 -20.14
C LYS A 88 44.10 -7.38 -19.32
N TYR A 89 44.54 -8.48 -18.73
CA TYR A 89 43.70 -9.32 -17.89
C TYR A 89 43.22 -8.55 -16.65
N GLN A 90 44.08 -7.88 -15.93
CA GLN A 90 43.74 -7.05 -14.77
C GLN A 90 42.78 -5.92 -15.14
N ASP A 91 43.01 -5.19 -16.22
CA ASP A 91 42.13 -4.14 -16.69
C ASP A 91 40.71 -4.68 -17.01
N MET A 92 40.60 -5.91 -17.50
CA MET A 92 39.33 -6.57 -17.78
C MET A 92 38.68 -7.11 -16.51
N GLU A 93 39.45 -7.66 -15.58
CA GLU A 93 38.97 -8.14 -14.28
C GLU A 93 38.36 -6.99 -13.45
N GLU A 94 39.02 -5.83 -13.39
CA GLU A 94 38.46 -4.65 -12.73
C GLU A 94 37.10 -4.21 -13.32
N ARG A 95 36.98 -4.26 -14.66
CA ARG A 95 35.73 -3.97 -15.35
C ARG A 95 34.67 -5.02 -15.07
N LEU A 96 35.04 -6.28 -14.92
CA LEU A 96 34.13 -7.37 -14.60
C LEU A 96 33.55 -7.22 -13.19
N TYR A 97 34.40 -6.90 -12.21
CA TYR A 97 33.91 -6.60 -10.84
C TYR A 97 32.95 -5.44 -10.81
N LYS A 98 33.24 -4.37 -11.55
CA LYS A 98 32.31 -3.23 -11.66
C LYS A 98 30.99 -3.61 -12.29
N LEU A 99 30.97 -4.51 -13.29
CA LEU A 99 29.75 -5.04 -13.87
C LEU A 99 28.95 -5.90 -12.86
N TYR A 100 29.61 -6.63 -11.96
CA TYR A 100 28.94 -7.35 -10.89
C TYR A 100 28.24 -6.37 -9.94
N ASP A 101 28.94 -5.35 -9.47
CA ASP A 101 28.37 -4.32 -8.58
C ASP A 101 27.16 -3.62 -9.24
N ASP A 102 27.27 -3.28 -10.53
CA ASP A 102 26.18 -2.65 -11.30
C ASP A 102 24.98 -3.60 -11.47
N ILE A 103 25.21 -4.92 -11.66
CA ILE A 103 24.17 -5.95 -11.77
C ILE A 103 23.46 -6.10 -10.43
N ASP A 104 24.20 -6.28 -9.34
CA ASP A 104 23.66 -6.45 -7.99
C ASP A 104 22.79 -5.25 -7.62
N SER A 105 23.25 -4.02 -7.89
CA SER A 105 22.48 -2.81 -7.65
C SER A 105 21.16 -2.79 -8.44
N VAL A 106 21.16 -3.20 -9.70
CA VAL A 106 19.94 -3.21 -10.52
C VAL A 106 19.00 -4.34 -10.10
N GLU A 107 19.50 -5.48 -9.64
CA GLU A 107 18.70 -6.58 -9.11
C GLU A 107 17.99 -6.15 -7.81
N GLU A 108 18.66 -5.42 -6.92
CA GLU A 108 18.05 -4.84 -5.72
C GLU A 108 16.94 -3.83 -6.08
N GLU A 109 17.19 -2.92 -7.05
CA GLU A 109 16.18 -1.97 -7.53
C GLU A 109 14.95 -2.69 -8.11
N ILE A 110 15.14 -3.78 -8.85
CA ILE A 110 14.04 -4.62 -9.41
C ILE A 110 13.20 -5.24 -8.29
N GLU A 111 13.85 -5.77 -7.25
CA GLU A 111 13.15 -6.35 -6.09
C GLU A 111 12.34 -5.30 -5.33
N GLU A 112 12.92 -4.11 -5.12
CA GLU A 112 12.25 -2.99 -4.45
C GLU A 112 11.00 -2.54 -5.21
N VAL A 113 11.12 -2.28 -6.53
CA VAL A 113 9.98 -1.87 -7.37
C VAL A 113 8.93 -2.98 -7.42
N GLY A 114 9.34 -4.24 -7.54
CA GLY A 114 8.44 -5.40 -7.50
C GLY A 114 7.64 -5.47 -6.20
N THR A 115 8.29 -5.24 -5.07
CA THR A 115 7.65 -5.19 -3.74
C THR A 115 6.67 -4.02 -3.64
N ARG A 116 7.00 -2.85 -4.18
CA ARG A 116 6.09 -1.69 -4.23
C ARG A 116 4.83 -2.01 -5.04
N ILE A 117 4.97 -2.60 -6.22
CA ILE A 117 3.82 -3.03 -7.05
C ILE A 117 2.95 -4.04 -6.30
N TYR A 118 3.57 -5.05 -5.67
CA TYR A 118 2.85 -6.05 -4.88
C TYR A 118 2.05 -5.41 -3.76
N ASN A 119 2.66 -4.52 -2.97
CA ASN A 119 2.00 -3.85 -1.85
C ASN A 119 0.82 -2.99 -2.30
N VAL A 120 0.97 -2.23 -3.39
CA VAL A 120 -0.13 -1.43 -3.97
C VAL A 120 -1.29 -2.32 -4.39
N ARG A 121 -1.02 -3.45 -5.04
CA ARG A 121 -2.06 -4.42 -5.44
C ARG A 121 -2.75 -5.06 -4.24
N GLN A 122 -2.02 -5.41 -3.17
CA GLN A 122 -2.60 -5.98 -1.95
C GLN A 122 -3.50 -4.97 -1.22
N GLN A 123 -3.08 -3.72 -1.12
CA GLN A 123 -3.91 -2.65 -0.54
C GLN A 123 -5.21 -2.47 -1.32
N LYS A 124 -5.19 -2.57 -2.63
CA LYS A 124 -6.38 -2.48 -3.47
C LYS A 124 -7.36 -3.63 -3.21
N ILE A 125 -6.86 -4.87 -3.20
CA ILE A 125 -7.69 -6.05 -2.91
C ILE A 125 -8.36 -5.90 -1.54
N SER A 126 -7.63 -5.45 -0.54
CA SER A 126 -8.17 -5.21 0.80
C SER A 126 -9.27 -4.13 0.79
N SER A 127 -9.05 -3.03 0.08
CA SER A 127 -10.04 -1.95 -0.05
C SER A 127 -11.30 -2.41 -0.80
N ASP A 128 -11.15 -3.17 -1.88
CA ASP A 128 -12.29 -3.70 -2.62
C ASP A 128 -13.15 -4.64 -1.78
N ASN A 129 -12.54 -5.48 -0.95
CA ASN A 129 -13.24 -6.35 -0.02
C ASN A 129 -14.04 -5.55 1.01
N ILE A 130 -13.46 -4.47 1.56
CA ILE A 130 -14.14 -3.58 2.50
C ILE A 130 -15.31 -2.88 1.80
N TYR A 131 -15.13 -2.37 0.59
CA TYR A 131 -16.19 -1.72 -0.18
C TYR A 131 -17.34 -2.69 -0.51
N GLN A 132 -17.02 -3.91 -0.91
CA GLN A 132 -18.05 -4.92 -1.13
C GLN A 132 -18.83 -5.22 0.15
N PHE A 133 -18.12 -5.32 1.29
CA PHE A 133 -18.78 -5.53 2.57
C PHE A 133 -19.71 -4.37 2.94
N LEU A 134 -19.28 -3.13 2.75
CA LEU A 134 -20.12 -1.95 3.02
C LEU A 134 -21.39 -1.93 2.18
N LEU A 135 -21.38 -2.41 0.95
CA LEU A 135 -22.57 -2.55 0.12
C LEU A 135 -23.61 -3.55 0.68
N TYR A 136 -23.17 -4.51 1.46
CA TYR A 136 -24.01 -5.53 2.08
C TYR A 136 -24.12 -5.36 3.60
N PHE A 137 -23.71 -4.22 4.12
CA PHE A 137 -23.61 -3.95 5.55
C PHE A 137 -24.88 -4.32 6.31
N ASP A 138 -26.03 -3.81 5.90
CA ASP A 138 -27.31 -4.08 6.56
C ASP A 138 -27.71 -5.56 6.60
N LYS A 139 -27.24 -6.36 5.65
CA LYS A 139 -27.54 -7.80 5.58
C LYS A 139 -26.59 -8.66 6.41
N LEU A 140 -25.37 -8.18 6.62
CA LEU A 140 -24.28 -8.97 7.20
C LEU A 140 -24.00 -8.57 8.65
N TYR A 141 -24.04 -7.29 8.95
CA TYR A 141 -23.62 -6.77 10.25
C TYR A 141 -24.42 -7.31 11.42
N ASP A 142 -25.75 -7.47 11.27
CA ASP A 142 -26.62 -8.01 12.31
C ASP A 142 -26.37 -9.50 12.61
N LYS A 143 -25.70 -10.21 11.70
CA LYS A 143 -25.34 -11.62 11.86
C LYS A 143 -23.98 -11.82 12.55
N PHE A 144 -23.24 -10.75 12.77
CA PHE A 144 -21.92 -10.80 13.38
C PHE A 144 -22.04 -10.88 14.90
N THR A 145 -21.12 -11.64 15.48
CA THR A 145 -20.80 -11.58 16.90
C THR A 145 -20.17 -10.21 17.24
N ASP A 146 -20.17 -9.82 18.52
CA ASP A 146 -19.57 -8.55 18.94
C ASP A 146 -18.08 -8.47 18.62
N ALA A 147 -17.35 -9.59 18.68
CA ALA A 147 -15.95 -9.67 18.31
C ALA A 147 -15.75 -9.39 16.80
N GLU A 148 -16.60 -9.97 15.96
CA GLU A 148 -16.57 -9.76 14.51
C GLU A 148 -16.97 -8.32 14.15
N LYS A 149 -17.99 -7.76 14.80
CA LYS A 149 -18.38 -6.35 14.65
C LYS A 149 -17.21 -5.43 14.96
N LYS A 150 -16.54 -5.66 16.08
CA LYS A 150 -15.37 -4.88 16.49
C LYS A 150 -14.20 -5.01 15.49
N ALA A 151 -13.88 -6.23 15.06
CA ALA A 151 -12.85 -6.48 14.06
C ALA A 151 -13.17 -5.77 12.74
N PHE A 152 -14.42 -5.84 12.30
CA PHE A 152 -14.88 -5.17 11.10
C PHE A 152 -14.75 -3.65 11.21
N LEU A 153 -15.30 -3.02 12.26
CA LEU A 153 -15.19 -1.57 12.46
C LEU A 153 -13.72 -1.11 12.49
N ASN A 154 -12.86 -1.84 13.17
CA ASN A 154 -11.42 -1.55 13.21
C ASN A 154 -10.71 -1.69 11.86
N SER A 155 -11.27 -2.47 10.92
CA SER A 155 -10.66 -2.65 9.60
C SER A 155 -10.74 -1.39 8.74
N PHE A 156 -11.75 -0.56 8.92
CA PHE A 156 -11.97 0.63 8.09
C PHE A 156 -12.07 1.95 8.86
N ILE A 157 -12.30 1.95 10.18
CA ILE A 157 -12.26 3.15 11.01
C ILE A 157 -10.87 3.33 11.58
N GLU A 158 -10.29 4.51 11.36
CA GLU A 158 -9.02 4.90 11.96
C GLU A 158 -9.23 5.53 13.33
N ARG A 159 -10.21 6.44 13.43
CA ARG A 159 -10.46 7.21 14.63
C ARG A 159 -11.90 7.71 14.69
N VAL A 160 -12.43 7.73 15.90
CA VAL A 160 -13.72 8.36 16.24
C VAL A 160 -13.44 9.54 17.17
N ASP A 161 -13.82 10.74 16.75
CA ASP A 161 -13.72 11.95 17.57
C ASP A 161 -15.06 12.26 18.20
N ILE A 162 -15.05 12.64 19.49
CA ILE A 162 -16.22 13.04 20.24
C ILE A 162 -16.14 14.53 20.59
N TYR A 163 -17.28 15.17 20.78
CA TYR A 163 -17.31 16.56 21.25
C TYR A 163 -16.85 16.68 22.69
N GLU A 164 -16.05 17.70 22.99
CA GLU A 164 -15.60 18.00 24.36
C GLU A 164 -16.74 18.48 25.25
N GLN A 165 -17.77 19.10 24.66
CA GLN A 165 -18.93 19.64 25.36
C GLN A 165 -20.21 19.01 24.83
N GLU A 166 -21.23 18.95 25.70
CA GLU A 166 -22.54 18.45 25.31
C GLU A 166 -23.16 19.37 24.25
N GLN A 167 -23.63 18.76 23.17
CA GLN A 167 -24.34 19.47 22.13
C GLN A 167 -25.83 19.60 22.51
N THR A 168 -26.47 20.70 22.10
CA THR A 168 -27.90 20.99 22.43
C THR A 168 -28.87 19.95 21.88
N ASP A 169 -28.45 19.21 20.84
CA ASP A 169 -29.22 18.12 20.21
C ASP A 169 -28.85 16.72 20.72
N GLY A 170 -28.03 16.65 21.76
CA GLY A 170 -27.60 15.37 22.36
C GLY A 170 -26.53 14.62 21.60
N ARG A 171 -26.04 15.13 20.45
CA ARG A 171 -24.95 14.51 19.70
C ARG A 171 -23.66 14.53 20.51
N PHE A 172 -22.93 13.43 20.49
CA PHE A 172 -21.61 13.33 21.11
C PHE A 172 -20.52 12.96 20.09
N LEU A 173 -20.88 12.30 18.98
CA LEU A 173 -19.95 12.03 17.89
C LEU A 173 -19.69 13.32 17.09
N LYS A 174 -18.41 13.65 16.94
CA LYS A 174 -17.96 14.82 16.18
C LYS A 174 -17.56 14.45 14.76
N HIS A 175 -16.75 13.40 14.64
CA HIS A 175 -16.17 12.98 13.36
C HIS A 175 -15.77 11.51 13.42
N ILE A 176 -15.89 10.81 12.29
CA ILE A 176 -15.34 9.46 12.08
C ILE A 176 -14.33 9.57 10.95
N LYS A 177 -13.06 9.22 11.24
CA LYS A 177 -12.00 9.15 10.25
C LYS A 177 -11.88 7.71 9.76
N PHE A 178 -12.03 7.52 8.46
CA PHE A 178 -11.86 6.22 7.81
C PHE A 178 -10.41 6.00 7.37
N ARG A 179 -9.96 4.74 7.33
CA ARG A 179 -8.60 4.35 6.87
C ARG A 179 -8.42 4.51 5.35
N PHE A 180 -9.49 4.59 4.60
CA PHE A 180 -9.48 4.81 3.16
C PHE A 180 -10.30 6.05 2.82
N PRO A 181 -10.00 6.71 1.71
CA PRO A 181 -10.70 7.94 1.35
C PRO A 181 -12.17 7.65 1.05
N VAL A 182 -13.05 8.08 1.94
CA VAL A 182 -14.49 8.18 1.71
C VAL A 182 -14.75 9.61 1.25
N TYR A 183 -14.81 9.82 -0.05
CA TYR A 183 -15.14 11.13 -0.59
C TYR A 183 -16.65 11.34 -0.53
N PHE A 184 -17.08 12.15 0.38
CA PHE A 184 -18.40 12.76 0.44
C PHE A 184 -18.28 14.19 -0.07
N ASN A 185 -18.63 14.41 -1.33
CA ASN A 185 -19.02 15.75 -1.76
C ASN A 185 -20.49 15.89 -1.39
N GLY A 186 -20.72 16.61 -0.27
CA GLY A 186 -22.07 16.97 0.25
C GLY A 186 -22.86 17.81 -0.73
#